data_800919d7dae826fc90bba28aaa370caa
#
_entry.id   800919d7dae826fc90bba28aaa370caa
#
_cell.length_a   1.000
_cell.length_b   1.000
_cell.length_c   1.000
_cell.angle_alpha   90.00
_cell.angle_beta   90.00
_cell.angle_gamma   90.00
#
_symmetry.space_group_name_H-M   'P 1'
#
loop_
_entity.id
_entity.type
_entity.pdbx_description
1 polymer ?
#
loop_
_entity_poly.entity_id
_entity_poly.type
_entity_poly.pdbx_seq_one_letter_code
_entity_poly.pdbx_strand_id
1 'polypeptide(L)'
;MILNVLMPDTVIPIHRHNESSETVIICRGKVREEFYDDNGQKIAEFVLEAGGECPGVQVPMGVYHTCVCLEPGSVIFEAKDRPYDPVGTEEVWG
;
A
#
# COMPACT_ATOMS: atom_id res chain seq x y z
N MET A 1 -7.03 -10.77 -3.80
CA MET A 1 -7.24 -10.26 -2.43
C MET A 1 -6.19 -10.86 -1.52
N ILE A 2 -5.48 -10.03 -0.79
CA ILE A 2 -4.36 -10.47 0.03
C ILE A 2 -4.46 -9.81 1.40
N LEU A 3 -4.24 -10.60 2.45
CA LEU A 3 -4.05 -10.09 3.81
C LEU A 3 -2.55 -10.15 4.12
N ASN A 4 -2.01 -9.02 4.57
CA ASN A 4 -0.61 -8.92 4.97
C ASN A 4 -0.50 -8.51 6.43
N VAL A 5 0.37 -9.19 7.16
CA VAL A 5 0.73 -8.84 8.53
C VAL A 5 2.06 -8.09 8.49
N LEU A 6 2.09 -6.90 9.07
CA LEU A 6 3.26 -6.03 9.02
C LEU A 6 3.86 -5.84 10.40
N MET A 7 5.19 -5.83 10.44
CA MET A 7 5.97 -5.52 11.63
C MET A 7 6.78 -4.24 11.37
N PRO A 8 7.28 -3.55 12.40
CA PRO A 8 8.01 -2.30 12.18
C PRO A 8 9.27 -2.44 11.33
N ASP A 9 9.87 -3.63 11.29
CA ASP A 9 11.05 -3.90 10.48
C ASP A 9 10.72 -4.46 9.08
N THR A 10 9.43 -4.62 8.76
CA THR A 10 9.02 -5.04 7.43
C THR A 10 9.35 -3.92 6.42
N VAL A 11 10.09 -4.28 5.37
CA VAL A 11 10.44 -3.34 4.31
C VAL A 11 9.61 -3.66 3.07
N ILE A 12 8.78 -2.69 2.66
CA ILE A 12 8.01 -2.80 1.43
C ILE A 12 8.64 -1.82 0.43
N PRO A 13 9.17 -2.30 -0.70
CA PRO A 13 9.76 -1.41 -1.69
C PRO A 13 8.72 -0.42 -2.22
N ILE A 14 9.17 0.77 -2.60
CA ILE A 14 8.33 1.71 -3.34
C ILE A 14 8.07 1.09 -4.72
N HIS A 15 6.81 0.89 -5.06
CA HIS A 15 6.43 0.18 -6.28
C HIS A 15 5.14 0.74 -6.85
N ARG A 16 4.83 0.38 -8.09
CA ARG A 16 3.55 0.73 -8.73
C ARG A 16 3.01 -0.46 -9.50
N HIS A 17 1.68 -0.46 -9.67
CA HIS A 17 0.98 -1.42 -10.52
C HIS A 17 0.55 -0.70 -11.78
N ASN A 18 1.09 -1.12 -12.93
CA ASN A 18 0.90 -0.39 -14.19
C ASN A 18 -0.44 -0.66 -14.86
N GLU A 19 -1.15 -1.71 -14.46
CA GLU A 19 -2.39 -2.13 -15.11
C GLU A 19 -3.58 -2.27 -14.17
N SER A 20 -3.41 -1.88 -12.91
CA SER A 20 -4.50 -1.98 -11.94
C SER A 20 -4.41 -0.88 -10.89
N SER A 21 -5.56 -0.47 -10.37
CA SER A 21 -5.61 0.28 -9.13
C SER A 21 -5.70 -0.71 -7.97
N GLU A 22 -5.35 -0.25 -6.77
CA GLU A 22 -5.35 -1.09 -5.58
C GLU A 22 -6.09 -0.39 -4.45
N THR A 23 -6.92 -1.16 -3.75
CA THR A 23 -7.57 -0.68 -2.52
C THR A 23 -6.82 -1.29 -1.34
N VAL A 24 -6.39 -0.44 -0.41
CA VAL A 24 -5.71 -0.86 0.82
C VAL A 24 -6.59 -0.48 2.00
N ILE A 25 -6.95 -1.47 2.82
CA ILE A 25 -7.79 -1.26 3.99
C ILE A 25 -7.05 -1.79 5.22
N ILE A 26 -7.01 -0.96 6.29
CA ILE A 26 -6.43 -1.40 7.54
C ILE A 26 -7.46 -2.24 8.31
N CYS A 27 -7.07 -3.46 8.66
CA CYS A 27 -7.93 -4.36 9.43
C CYS A 27 -7.56 -4.35 10.90
N ARG A 28 -6.29 -4.08 11.23
CA ARG A 28 -5.80 -4.06 12.60
C ARG A 28 -4.56 -3.19 12.68
N GLY A 29 -4.45 -2.41 13.74
CA GLY A 29 -3.26 -1.61 13.98
C GLY A 29 -3.26 -0.28 13.24
N LYS A 30 -2.08 0.11 12.78
CA LYS A 30 -1.86 1.42 12.22
C LYS A 30 -0.70 1.39 11.25
N VAL A 31 -0.90 1.95 10.06
CA VAL A 31 0.13 2.03 9.02
C VAL A 31 0.10 3.40 8.37
N ARG A 32 1.18 3.76 7.69
CA ARG A 32 1.25 4.97 6.87
C ARG A 32 1.42 4.55 5.42
N GLU A 33 0.47 4.89 4.57
CA GLU A 33 0.57 4.70 3.13
C GLU A 33 1.16 5.95 2.51
N GLU A 34 2.20 5.81 1.68
CA GLU A 34 2.92 6.92 1.07
C GLU A 34 2.89 6.80 -0.45
N PHE A 35 2.56 7.90 -1.13
CA PHE A 35 2.56 7.99 -2.59
C PHE A 35 3.73 8.83 -3.06
N TYR A 36 4.33 8.43 -4.18
CA TYR A 36 5.50 9.09 -4.75
C TYR A 36 5.28 9.38 -6.24
N ASP A 37 5.90 10.46 -6.72
CA ASP A 37 5.90 10.75 -8.15
C ASP A 37 7.02 9.97 -8.87
N ASP A 38 7.13 10.16 -10.19
CA ASP A 38 8.12 9.45 -11.01
C ASP A 38 9.56 9.91 -10.73
N ASN A 39 9.74 11.00 -10.01
CA ASN A 39 11.04 11.49 -9.60
C ASN A 39 11.45 11.03 -8.19
N GLY A 40 10.62 10.21 -7.56
CA GLY A 40 10.88 9.69 -6.23
C GLY A 40 10.55 10.65 -5.09
N GLN A 41 9.79 11.71 -5.37
CA GLN A 41 9.36 12.66 -4.35
C GLN A 41 8.00 12.24 -3.79
N LYS A 42 7.90 12.28 -2.46
CA LYS A 42 6.62 11.97 -1.81
C LYS A 42 5.62 13.07 -2.09
N ILE A 43 4.46 12.69 -2.63
CA ILE A 43 3.40 13.62 -3.01
C ILE A 43 2.18 13.55 -2.09
N ALA A 44 2.02 12.48 -1.34
CA ALA A 44 0.92 12.32 -0.39
C ALA A 44 1.25 11.25 0.64
N GLU A 45 0.63 11.34 1.81
CA GLU A 45 0.67 10.28 2.80
C GLU A 45 -0.65 10.22 3.55
N PHE A 46 -1.03 9.01 3.96
CA PHE A 46 -2.27 8.76 4.67
C PHE A 46 -1.98 7.80 5.82
N VAL A 47 -2.34 8.19 7.04
CA VAL A 47 -2.26 7.29 8.18
C VAL A 47 -3.57 6.53 8.27
N LEU A 48 -3.51 5.21 8.12
CA LEU A 48 -4.65 4.31 8.21
C LEU A 48 -4.66 3.68 9.59
N GLU A 49 -5.78 3.82 10.30
CA GLU A 49 -5.92 3.27 11.64
C GLU A 49 -7.23 2.52 11.75
N ALA A 50 -7.15 1.30 12.28
CA ALA A 50 -8.34 0.47 12.48
C ALA A 50 -9.28 1.16 13.46
N GLY A 51 -10.54 1.35 13.05
CA GLY A 51 -11.52 2.09 13.85
C GLY A 51 -11.36 3.61 13.82
N GLY A 52 -10.39 4.13 13.06
CA GLY A 52 -10.16 5.57 12.95
C GLY A 52 -10.93 6.21 11.81
N GLU A 53 -10.61 7.47 11.53
CA GLU A 53 -11.30 8.27 10.51
C GLU A 53 -10.93 7.87 9.09
N CYS A 54 -9.73 7.32 8.91
CA CYS A 54 -9.24 6.90 7.59
C CYS A 54 -8.91 5.42 7.62
N PRO A 55 -9.88 4.53 7.32
CA PRO A 55 -9.65 3.09 7.36
C PRO A 55 -9.01 2.54 6.10
N GLY A 56 -8.94 3.31 5.03
CA GLY A 56 -8.40 2.79 3.78
C GLY A 56 -8.07 3.87 2.78
N VAL A 57 -7.42 3.47 1.70
CA VAL A 57 -7.01 4.35 0.62
C VAL A 57 -7.04 3.60 -0.70
N GLN A 58 -7.35 4.32 -1.77
CA GLN A 58 -7.26 3.81 -3.13
C GLN A 58 -5.96 4.28 -3.75
N VAL A 59 -5.14 3.33 -4.21
CA VAL A 59 -3.90 3.63 -4.93
C VAL A 59 -4.21 3.63 -6.42
N PRO A 60 -4.12 4.78 -7.10
CA PRO A 60 -4.39 4.83 -8.54
C PRO A 60 -3.40 3.99 -9.34
N MET A 61 -3.85 3.51 -10.49
CA MET A 61 -3.00 2.81 -11.45
C MET A 61 -1.77 3.67 -11.80
N GLY A 62 -0.59 3.06 -11.78
CA GLY A 62 0.66 3.71 -12.16
C GLY A 62 1.29 4.61 -11.10
N VAL A 63 0.72 4.71 -9.90
CA VAL A 63 1.28 5.54 -8.84
C VAL A 63 2.22 4.71 -7.96
N TYR A 64 3.45 5.18 -7.80
CA TYR A 64 4.40 4.57 -6.87
C TYR A 64 3.93 4.76 -5.44
N HIS A 65 4.00 3.70 -4.64
CA HIS A 65 3.57 3.75 -3.26
C HIS A 65 4.33 2.75 -2.39
N THR A 66 4.26 2.96 -1.10
CA THR A 66 4.71 1.99 -0.09
C THR A 66 3.86 2.13 1.16
N CYS A 67 4.00 1.17 2.05
CA CYS A 67 3.28 1.15 3.31
C CYS A 67 4.29 0.95 4.45
N VAL A 68 4.21 1.81 5.45
CA VAL A 68 5.09 1.77 6.62
C VAL A 68 4.28 1.33 7.83
N CYS A 69 4.72 0.31 8.52
CA CYS A 69 4.08 -0.19 9.73
C CYS A 69 4.36 0.76 10.90
N LEU A 70 3.30 1.27 11.54
CA LEU A 70 3.41 2.14 12.70
C LEU A 70 3.12 1.41 14.01
N GLU A 71 2.39 0.30 13.96
CA GLU A 71 2.13 -0.57 15.12
C GLU A 71 2.49 -2.00 14.77
N PRO A 72 3.23 -2.71 15.65
CA PRO A 72 3.56 -4.11 15.39
C PRO A 72 2.31 -4.98 15.22
N GLY A 73 2.35 -5.89 14.26
CA GLY A 73 1.23 -6.78 14.00
C GLY A 73 0.06 -6.13 13.29
N SER A 74 0.28 -4.99 12.62
CA SER A 74 -0.75 -4.38 11.79
C SER A 74 -1.13 -5.30 10.64
N VAL A 75 -2.42 -5.35 10.33
CA VAL A 75 -2.95 -6.19 9.25
C VAL A 75 -3.63 -5.31 8.24
N ILE A 76 -3.19 -5.40 6.99
CA ILE A 76 -3.83 -4.72 5.87
C ILE A 76 -4.43 -5.73 4.91
N PHE A 77 -5.52 -5.32 4.27
CA PHE A 77 -6.18 -6.06 3.21
C PHE A 77 -5.99 -5.30 1.91
N GLU A 78 -5.50 -5.98 0.88
CA GLU A 78 -5.25 -5.39 -0.42
C GLU A 78 -6.11 -6.06 -1.48
N ALA A 79 -6.77 -5.27 -2.31
CA ALA A 79 -7.58 -5.75 -3.41
C ALA A 79 -7.29 -4.94 -4.66
N LYS A 80 -7.01 -5.63 -5.76
CA LYS A 80 -6.81 -5.00 -7.07
C LYS A 80 -8.10 -5.07 -7.87
N ASP A 81 -8.28 -4.14 -8.80
CA ASP A 81 -9.44 -4.11 -9.68
C ASP A 81 -9.34 -5.13 -10.83
N ARG A 82 -8.33 -5.99 -10.81
CA ARG A 82 -8.09 -7.03 -11.82
C ARG A 82 -7.78 -8.36 -11.15
N PRO A 83 -7.96 -9.50 -11.86
CA PRO A 83 -7.49 -10.78 -11.37
C PRO A 83 -5.98 -10.74 -11.10
N TYR A 84 -5.56 -11.52 -10.10
CA TYR A 84 -4.16 -11.63 -9.75
C TYR A 84 -3.32 -12.13 -10.94
N ASP A 85 -2.24 -11.42 -11.25
CA ASP A 85 -1.29 -11.81 -12.29
C ASP A 85 0.08 -12.11 -11.65
N PRO A 86 0.45 -13.41 -11.53
CA PRO A 86 1.73 -13.76 -10.90
C PRO A 86 2.96 -13.36 -11.73
N VAL A 87 2.78 -13.11 -13.03
CA VAL A 87 3.88 -12.66 -13.90
C VAL A 87 4.16 -11.18 -13.69
N GLY A 88 3.19 -10.48 -13.13
CA GLY A 88 3.43 -9.16 -12.57
C GLY A 88 3.55 -8.02 -13.56
N THR A 89 2.70 -7.03 -13.33
CA THR A 89 2.83 -5.70 -13.94
C THR A 89 3.39 -4.73 -12.92
N GLU A 90 3.90 -5.25 -11.81
CA GLU A 90 4.48 -4.45 -10.75
C GLU A 90 5.85 -3.95 -11.16
N GLU A 91 6.10 -2.67 -10.89
CA GLU A 91 7.37 -2.03 -11.16
C GLU A 91 7.89 -1.40 -9.87
N VAL A 92 9.13 -1.73 -9.50
CA VAL A 92 9.77 -1.24 -8.29
C VAL A 92 10.60 -0.01 -8.63
N TRP A 93 10.48 1.01 -7.78
CA TRP A 93 11.29 2.23 -7.88
C TRP A 93 12.76 1.90 -7.61
N GLY A 94 13.61 2.47 -8.39
CA GLY A 94 15.05 2.29 -8.30
C GLY A 94 15.64 1.91 -9.62
#